data_e792f58d6e878b51a1c2e114c065a73a
#
_entry.id   e792f58d6e878b51a1c2e114c065a73a
#
_cell.length_a   1.000
_cell.length_b   1.000
_cell.length_c   1.000
_cell.angle_alpha   90.00
_cell.angle_beta   90.00
_cell.angle_gamma   90.00
#
_symmetry.space_group_name_H-M   'P 1'
#
loop_
_entity.id
_entity.type
_entity.pdbx_description
1 polymer ?
#
loop_
_entity_poly.entity_id
_entity_poly.type
_entity_poly.pdbx_seq_one_letter_code
_entity_poly.pdbx_strand_id
1 'polypeptide(L)'
;MNTLNKNEIENTKSKRSKIIGLSLIFFGFVIYLFFGLGIEGQATFRLSRPTDPFALPNLILPAHSFIGLSALLIAFFGGRIIMKAPKNFTIFVALSFFLAIAAFLVWATAGKSFSLTGMLQATVVRAVPIALAAMAGIMCERVAVINIGIEGMLLAGAFAGALFGSIFGNLIGLILAILVGGGFGFILAALVVTFRVDQIIAGVAINIFVLGITSFLTNHLLKSNPELNDAPIFKSIHI
;
A
#
# COMPACT_ATOMS: atom_id res chain seq x y z
N MET A 1 -44.27 22.59 2.81
CA MET A 1 -42.82 22.66 3.08
C MET A 1 -42.01 21.43 2.60
N ASN A 2 -42.63 20.27 2.31
CA ASN A 2 -41.92 19.02 1.93
C ASN A 2 -41.58 18.81 0.43
N THR A 3 -42.27 19.47 -0.46
CA THR A 3 -42.08 19.27 -1.94
C THR A 3 -40.91 20.03 -2.53
N LEU A 4 -40.60 21.23 -2.04
CA LEU A 4 -39.44 22.03 -2.48
C LEU A 4 -38.12 21.34 -2.11
N ASN A 5 -38.04 20.78 -0.93
CA ASN A 5 -36.84 20.05 -0.45
C ASN A 5 -36.57 18.76 -1.28
N LYS A 6 -37.63 18.06 -1.71
CA LYS A 6 -37.50 16.84 -2.53
C LYS A 6 -36.96 17.13 -3.93
N ASN A 7 -37.43 18.21 -4.56
CA ASN A 7 -36.98 18.63 -5.90
C ASN A 7 -35.51 19.12 -5.91
N GLU A 8 -35.08 19.80 -4.84
CA GLU A 8 -33.68 20.21 -4.69
C GLU A 8 -32.74 19.02 -4.49
N ILE A 9 -33.16 18.03 -3.70
CA ILE A 9 -32.39 16.79 -3.46
C ILE A 9 -32.27 15.98 -4.76
N GLU A 10 -33.34 15.84 -5.54
CA GLU A 10 -33.31 15.14 -6.82
C GLU A 10 -32.44 15.87 -7.85
N ASN A 11 -32.49 17.19 -7.90
CA ASN A 11 -31.68 17.99 -8.81
C ASN A 11 -30.18 17.89 -8.46
N THR A 12 -29.86 17.90 -7.17
CA THR A 12 -28.48 17.76 -6.68
C THR A 12 -27.93 16.35 -6.99
N LYS A 13 -28.75 15.29 -6.81
CA LYS A 13 -28.37 13.92 -7.18
C LYS A 13 -28.16 13.78 -8.68
N SER A 14 -29.01 14.38 -9.49
CA SER A 14 -28.90 14.39 -10.97
C SER A 14 -27.62 15.10 -11.42
N LYS A 15 -27.31 16.27 -10.88
CA LYS A 15 -26.06 16.98 -11.18
C LYS A 15 -24.83 16.18 -10.81
N ARG A 16 -24.81 15.57 -9.61
CA ARG A 16 -23.71 14.75 -9.12
C ARG A 16 -23.47 13.53 -10.02
N SER A 17 -24.52 12.82 -10.44
CA SER A 17 -24.39 11.66 -11.32
C SER A 17 -23.87 12.06 -12.71
N LYS A 18 -24.30 13.21 -13.26
CA LYS A 18 -23.80 13.72 -14.53
C LYS A 18 -22.31 14.06 -14.47
N ILE A 19 -21.86 14.72 -13.40
CA ILE A 19 -20.44 15.05 -13.20
C ILE A 19 -19.61 13.78 -13.13
N ILE A 20 -20.00 12.80 -12.30
CA ILE A 20 -19.30 11.53 -12.14
C ILE A 20 -19.26 10.77 -13.47
N GLY A 21 -20.37 10.68 -14.18
CA GLY A 21 -20.43 9.99 -15.46
C GLY A 21 -19.54 10.65 -16.52
N LEU A 22 -19.55 11.99 -16.61
CA LEU A 22 -18.68 12.73 -17.52
C LEU A 22 -17.20 12.55 -17.16
N SER A 23 -16.87 12.58 -15.86
CA SER A 23 -15.50 12.32 -15.40
C SER A 23 -15.02 10.92 -15.78
N LEU A 24 -15.88 9.89 -15.70
CA LEU A 24 -15.52 8.53 -16.12
C LEU A 24 -15.31 8.43 -17.63
N ILE A 25 -16.14 9.09 -18.45
CA ILE A 25 -15.95 9.12 -19.92
C ILE A 25 -14.60 9.78 -20.25
N PHE A 26 -14.33 10.94 -19.65
CA PHE A 26 -13.06 11.62 -19.82
C PHE A 26 -11.87 10.76 -19.35
N PHE A 27 -12.01 10.09 -18.22
CA PHE A 27 -10.98 9.21 -17.68
C PHE A 27 -10.71 8.00 -18.59
N GLY A 28 -11.75 7.37 -19.15
CA GLY A 28 -11.60 6.30 -20.14
C GLY A 28 -10.85 6.80 -21.39
N PHE A 29 -11.17 7.99 -21.88
CA PHE A 29 -10.46 8.61 -23.00
C PHE A 29 -8.98 8.86 -22.67
N VAL A 30 -8.68 9.38 -21.49
CA VAL A 30 -7.31 9.61 -21.01
C VAL A 30 -6.53 8.29 -20.93
N ILE A 31 -7.13 7.23 -20.38
CA ILE A 31 -6.49 5.90 -20.31
C ILE A 31 -6.13 5.39 -21.72
N TYR A 32 -7.04 5.50 -22.69
CA TYR A 32 -6.74 5.07 -24.04
C TYR A 32 -5.64 5.91 -24.69
N LEU A 33 -5.66 7.22 -24.48
CA LEU A 33 -4.69 8.14 -25.05
C LEU A 33 -3.27 7.92 -24.51
N PHE A 34 -3.15 7.72 -23.19
CA PHE A 34 -1.82 7.57 -22.54
C PHE A 34 -1.29 6.13 -22.58
N PHE A 35 -2.17 5.13 -22.48
CA PHE A 35 -1.74 3.74 -22.37
C PHE A 35 -2.09 2.89 -23.60
N GLY A 36 -3.10 3.28 -24.40
CA GLY A 36 -3.55 2.51 -25.54
C GLY A 36 -2.87 2.87 -26.86
N LEU A 37 -2.52 4.16 -27.05
CA LEU A 37 -1.90 4.61 -28.29
C LEU A 37 -0.44 4.15 -28.36
N GLY A 38 -0.09 3.48 -29.48
CA GLY A 38 1.29 3.08 -29.75
C GLY A 38 1.81 1.89 -28.93
N ILE A 39 0.95 1.25 -28.14
CA ILE A 39 1.35 0.05 -27.41
C ILE A 39 1.22 -1.19 -28.30
N GLU A 40 2.29 -1.94 -28.46
CA GLU A 40 2.33 -3.20 -29.20
C GLU A 40 2.76 -4.36 -28.28
N GLY A 41 2.39 -5.59 -28.69
CA GLY A 41 2.79 -6.80 -27.97
C GLY A 41 1.74 -7.30 -26.98
N GLN A 42 2.15 -8.33 -26.25
CA GLN A 42 1.31 -9.05 -25.29
C GLN A 42 1.86 -8.87 -23.88
N ALA A 43 0.97 -8.66 -22.93
CA ALA A 43 1.28 -8.70 -21.51
C ALA A 43 1.12 -10.14 -21.01
N THR A 44 2.17 -10.73 -20.45
CA THR A 44 2.15 -12.10 -19.94
C THR A 44 2.17 -12.06 -18.41
N PHE A 45 1.09 -12.49 -17.78
CA PHE A 45 0.99 -12.62 -16.33
C PHE A 45 1.22 -14.07 -15.93
N ARG A 46 2.31 -14.33 -15.21
CA ARG A 46 2.59 -15.65 -14.64
C ARG A 46 1.77 -15.83 -13.36
N LEU A 47 0.91 -16.87 -13.34
CA LEU A 47 0.04 -17.18 -12.22
C LEU A 47 0.64 -18.20 -11.25
N SER A 48 1.73 -18.87 -11.65
CA SER A 48 2.46 -19.84 -10.83
C SER A 48 3.95 -19.53 -10.83
N ARG A 49 4.68 -20.05 -9.84
CA ARG A 49 6.13 -20.04 -9.77
C ARG A 49 6.68 -21.38 -10.20
N PRO A 50 7.96 -21.45 -10.60
CA PRO A 50 8.60 -22.73 -10.93
C PRO A 50 8.62 -23.74 -9.77
N THR A 51 8.47 -23.24 -8.52
CA THR A 51 8.50 -24.04 -7.29
C THR A 51 7.12 -24.48 -6.81
N ASP A 52 6.04 -24.01 -7.45
CA ASP A 52 4.68 -24.33 -7.02
C ASP A 52 4.31 -25.77 -7.45
N PRO A 53 3.61 -26.54 -6.60
CA PRO A 53 3.22 -27.92 -6.92
C PRO A 53 2.23 -28.02 -8.08
N PHE A 54 1.53 -26.93 -8.40
CA PHE A 54 0.59 -26.83 -9.52
C PHE A 54 0.99 -25.69 -10.45
N ALA A 55 1.27 -26.01 -11.72
CA ALA A 55 1.54 -25.02 -12.75
C ALA A 55 0.22 -24.54 -13.38
N LEU A 56 -0.17 -23.30 -13.08
CA LEU A 56 -1.28 -22.64 -13.76
C LEU A 56 -0.80 -22.05 -15.10
N PRO A 57 -1.64 -22.09 -16.15
CA PRO A 57 -1.29 -21.47 -17.43
C PRO A 57 -1.10 -19.96 -17.27
N ASN A 58 -0.17 -19.41 -18.04
CA ASN A 58 0.06 -17.96 -18.05
C ASN A 58 -1.15 -17.25 -18.67
N LEU A 59 -1.57 -16.13 -18.07
CA LEU A 59 -2.58 -15.26 -18.66
C LEU A 59 -1.89 -14.32 -19.65
N ILE A 60 -2.17 -14.51 -20.93
CA ILE A 60 -1.61 -13.71 -22.03
C ILE A 60 -2.70 -12.77 -22.54
N LEU A 61 -2.47 -11.47 -22.47
CA LEU A 61 -3.41 -10.44 -22.89
C LEU A 61 -2.77 -9.57 -23.98
N PRO A 62 -3.45 -9.41 -25.15
CA PRO A 62 -3.02 -8.45 -26.16
C PRO A 62 -3.19 -7.03 -25.62
N ALA A 63 -2.07 -6.30 -25.44
CA ALA A 63 -2.05 -5.05 -24.68
C ALA A 63 -2.99 -3.99 -25.28
N HIS A 64 -2.86 -3.73 -26.57
CA HIS A 64 -3.69 -2.72 -27.25
C HIS A 64 -5.20 -3.00 -27.13
N SER A 65 -5.60 -4.24 -27.44
CA SER A 65 -7.02 -4.62 -27.42
C SER A 65 -7.61 -4.58 -26.01
N PHE A 66 -6.86 -5.05 -25.02
CA PHE A 66 -7.30 -5.05 -23.63
C PHE A 66 -7.46 -3.62 -23.07
N ILE A 67 -6.50 -2.74 -23.33
CA ILE A 67 -6.57 -1.33 -22.89
C ILE A 67 -7.73 -0.61 -23.58
N GLY A 68 -7.89 -0.80 -24.89
CA GLY A 68 -8.99 -0.23 -25.64
C GLY A 68 -10.36 -0.68 -25.12
N LEU A 69 -10.53 -1.98 -24.88
CA LEU A 69 -11.76 -2.52 -24.30
C LEU A 69 -12.02 -1.97 -22.89
N SER A 70 -11.00 -1.89 -22.06
CA SER A 70 -11.11 -1.33 -20.71
C SER A 70 -11.55 0.13 -20.74
N ALA A 71 -10.95 0.94 -21.61
CA ALA A 71 -11.30 2.34 -21.79
C ALA A 71 -12.74 2.51 -22.26
N LEU A 72 -13.18 1.70 -23.22
CA LEU A 72 -14.57 1.69 -23.72
C LEU A 72 -15.57 1.29 -22.62
N LEU A 73 -15.26 0.28 -21.82
CA LEU A 73 -16.11 -0.13 -20.69
C LEU A 73 -16.21 0.98 -19.63
N ILE A 74 -15.13 1.65 -19.31
CA ILE A 74 -15.13 2.78 -18.37
C ILE A 74 -16.02 3.91 -18.91
N ALA A 75 -15.87 4.25 -20.18
CA ALA A 75 -16.70 5.26 -20.82
C ALA A 75 -18.19 4.84 -20.88
N PHE A 76 -18.46 3.56 -21.17
CA PHE A 76 -19.81 3.00 -21.13
C PHE A 76 -20.45 3.09 -19.73
N PHE A 77 -19.71 2.78 -18.67
CA PHE A 77 -20.19 2.94 -17.29
C PHE A 77 -20.48 4.40 -16.97
N GLY A 78 -19.65 5.34 -17.44
CA GLY A 78 -19.92 6.77 -17.35
C GLY A 78 -21.23 7.17 -18.04
N GLY A 79 -21.43 6.72 -19.27
CA GLY A 79 -22.66 6.93 -20.03
C GLY A 79 -23.91 6.36 -19.33
N ARG A 80 -23.82 5.15 -18.78
CA ARG A 80 -24.91 4.54 -18.00
C ARG A 80 -25.29 5.33 -16.77
N ILE A 81 -24.30 5.92 -16.07
CA ILE A 81 -24.55 6.77 -14.90
C ILE A 81 -25.25 8.08 -15.32
N ILE A 82 -24.92 8.65 -16.47
CA ILE A 82 -25.59 9.87 -17.00
C ILE A 82 -27.04 9.58 -17.39
N MET A 83 -27.28 8.48 -18.11
CA MET A 83 -28.59 8.15 -18.66
C MET A 83 -29.60 7.68 -17.60
N LYS A 84 -29.15 6.83 -16.68
CA LYS A 84 -29.99 6.29 -15.60
C LYS A 84 -29.13 6.24 -14.34
N ALA A 85 -29.19 7.29 -13.50
CA ALA A 85 -28.47 7.31 -12.23
C ALA A 85 -28.85 6.07 -11.37
N PRO A 86 -28.10 4.96 -11.45
CA PRO A 86 -28.45 3.73 -10.73
C PRO A 86 -28.29 3.97 -9.23
N LYS A 87 -29.14 3.33 -8.40
CA LYS A 87 -29.05 3.45 -6.94
C LYS A 87 -27.63 3.12 -6.44
N ASN A 88 -26.96 2.16 -7.08
CA ASN A 88 -25.63 1.68 -6.72
C ASN A 88 -24.56 2.11 -7.75
N PHE A 89 -24.52 3.39 -8.14
CA PHE A 89 -23.49 3.87 -9.07
C PHE A 89 -22.06 3.65 -8.57
N THR A 90 -21.87 3.50 -7.26
CA THR A 90 -20.58 3.18 -6.63
C THR A 90 -19.94 1.90 -7.19
N ILE A 91 -20.76 0.90 -7.56
CA ILE A 91 -20.25 -0.33 -8.19
C ILE A 91 -19.64 -0.03 -9.55
N PHE A 92 -20.26 0.81 -10.38
CA PHE A 92 -19.71 1.20 -11.68
C PHE A 92 -18.42 1.99 -11.55
N VAL A 93 -18.34 2.85 -10.53
CA VAL A 93 -17.10 3.58 -10.21
C VAL A 93 -15.99 2.63 -9.75
N ALA A 94 -16.31 1.68 -8.86
CA ALA A 94 -15.36 0.67 -8.39
C ALA A 94 -14.85 -0.23 -9.52
N LEU A 95 -15.76 -0.70 -10.41
CA LEU A 95 -15.39 -1.47 -11.60
C LEU A 95 -14.52 -0.67 -12.57
N SER A 96 -14.83 0.62 -12.76
CA SER A 96 -14.01 1.51 -13.61
C SER A 96 -12.61 1.68 -13.03
N PHE A 97 -12.48 1.82 -11.73
CA PHE A 97 -11.18 1.91 -11.06
C PHE A 97 -10.39 0.60 -11.17
N PHE A 98 -11.05 -0.54 -11.01
CA PHE A 98 -10.43 -1.85 -11.21
C PHE A 98 -9.94 -2.04 -12.66
N LEU A 99 -10.77 -1.67 -13.66
CA LEU A 99 -10.38 -1.72 -15.07
C LEU A 99 -9.21 -0.78 -15.38
N ALA A 100 -9.17 0.39 -14.76
CA ALA A 100 -8.07 1.34 -14.93
C ALA A 100 -6.74 0.76 -14.39
N ILE A 101 -6.77 0.13 -13.20
CA ILE A 101 -5.60 -0.55 -12.64
C ILE A 101 -5.17 -1.71 -13.54
N ALA A 102 -6.12 -2.52 -14.04
CA ALA A 102 -5.82 -3.63 -14.94
C ALA A 102 -5.21 -3.13 -16.27
N ALA A 103 -5.75 -2.07 -16.85
CA ALA A 103 -5.21 -1.44 -18.07
C ALA A 103 -3.79 -0.91 -17.84
N PHE A 104 -3.54 -0.25 -16.71
CA PHE A 104 -2.19 0.19 -16.33
C PHE A 104 -1.21 -0.98 -16.17
N LEU A 105 -1.61 -2.06 -15.51
CA LEU A 105 -0.76 -3.26 -15.34
C LEU A 105 -0.44 -3.90 -16.70
N VAL A 106 -1.42 -4.01 -17.60
CA VAL A 106 -1.23 -4.54 -18.95
C VAL A 106 -0.28 -3.66 -19.75
N TRP A 107 -0.44 -2.33 -19.66
CA TRP A 107 0.48 -1.37 -20.29
C TRP A 107 1.91 -1.51 -19.75
N ALA A 108 2.07 -1.54 -18.43
CA ALA A 108 3.39 -1.61 -17.78
C ALA A 108 4.13 -2.94 -18.06
N THR A 109 3.37 -3.99 -18.42
CA THR A 109 3.91 -5.34 -18.70
C THR A 109 3.89 -5.71 -20.17
N ALA A 110 3.49 -4.82 -21.06
CA ALA A 110 3.48 -5.08 -22.50
C ALA A 110 4.88 -5.45 -23.00
N GLY A 111 5.00 -6.55 -23.75
CA GLY A 111 6.26 -7.10 -24.22
C GLY A 111 7.13 -7.76 -23.12
N LYS A 112 6.64 -7.88 -21.89
CA LYS A 112 7.34 -8.46 -20.73
C LYS A 112 6.48 -9.51 -20.03
N SER A 113 7.12 -10.31 -19.18
CA SER A 113 6.42 -11.23 -18.28
C SER A 113 6.43 -10.69 -16.86
N PHE A 114 5.27 -10.73 -16.21
CA PHE A 114 5.07 -10.25 -14.84
C PHE A 114 4.55 -11.39 -13.95
N SER A 115 5.17 -11.60 -12.80
CA SER A 115 4.71 -12.61 -11.84
C SER A 115 3.66 -12.03 -10.91
N LEU A 116 2.39 -12.34 -11.18
CA LEU A 116 1.27 -11.91 -10.32
C LEU A 116 1.37 -12.54 -8.93
N THR A 117 1.73 -13.82 -8.88
CA THR A 117 1.96 -14.56 -7.62
C THR A 117 3.09 -13.96 -6.80
N GLY A 118 4.20 -13.59 -7.48
CA GLY A 118 5.33 -12.93 -6.82
C GLY A 118 4.94 -11.56 -6.25
N MET A 119 4.16 -10.78 -6.98
CA MET A 119 3.65 -9.50 -6.51
C MET A 119 2.74 -9.66 -5.29
N LEU A 120 1.79 -10.59 -5.34
CA LEU A 120 0.87 -10.85 -4.22
C LEU A 120 1.65 -11.28 -2.97
N GLN A 121 2.62 -12.19 -3.12
CA GLN A 121 3.47 -12.59 -2.01
C GLN A 121 4.25 -11.40 -1.43
N ALA A 122 4.91 -10.63 -2.28
CA ALA A 122 5.66 -9.45 -1.83
C ALA A 122 4.75 -8.43 -1.12
N THR A 123 3.51 -8.28 -1.59
CA THR A 123 2.50 -7.41 -0.95
C THR A 123 2.12 -7.92 0.44
N VAL A 124 1.84 -9.21 0.58
CA VAL A 124 1.50 -9.82 1.89
C VAL A 124 2.66 -9.65 2.87
N VAL A 125 3.88 -9.99 2.44
CA VAL A 125 5.08 -9.86 3.30
C VAL A 125 5.29 -8.41 3.76
N ARG A 126 5.10 -7.44 2.87
CA ARG A 126 5.24 -6.01 3.22
C ARG A 126 4.07 -5.45 4.01
N ALA A 127 2.88 -6.06 3.89
CA ALA A 127 1.72 -5.65 4.66
C ALA A 127 1.81 -6.02 6.15
N VAL A 128 2.56 -7.07 6.50
CA VAL A 128 2.70 -7.53 7.90
C VAL A 128 3.20 -6.44 8.85
N PRO A 129 4.34 -5.77 8.61
CA PRO A 129 4.80 -4.72 9.51
C PRO A 129 3.84 -3.54 9.59
N ILE A 130 3.15 -3.20 8.50
CA ILE A 130 2.15 -2.13 8.47
C ILE A 130 0.94 -2.51 9.34
N ALA A 131 0.46 -3.75 9.22
CA ALA A 131 -0.65 -4.26 10.02
C ALA A 131 -0.29 -4.29 11.51
N LEU A 132 0.91 -4.74 11.86
CA LEU A 132 1.39 -4.76 13.26
C LEU A 132 1.51 -3.33 13.82
N ALA A 133 2.00 -2.38 13.04
CA ALA A 133 2.04 -0.96 13.41
C ALA A 133 0.64 -0.39 13.65
N ALA A 134 -0.31 -0.68 12.77
CA ALA A 134 -1.69 -0.27 12.94
C ALA A 134 -2.33 -0.86 14.21
N MET A 135 -2.08 -2.13 14.50
CA MET A 135 -2.55 -2.77 15.73
C MET A 135 -1.92 -2.12 16.98
N ALA A 136 -0.63 -1.79 16.95
CA ALA A 136 0.03 -1.08 18.03
C ALA A 136 -0.58 0.32 18.23
N GLY A 137 -0.88 1.04 17.15
CA GLY A 137 -1.59 2.32 17.21
C GLY A 137 -2.97 2.21 17.86
N ILE A 138 -3.78 1.22 17.46
CA ILE A 138 -5.10 0.97 18.07
C ILE A 138 -4.99 0.67 19.57
N MET A 139 -3.96 -0.08 19.99
CA MET A 139 -3.74 -0.36 21.41
C MET A 139 -3.40 0.91 22.21
N CYS A 140 -2.58 1.80 21.64
CA CYS A 140 -2.25 3.10 22.24
C CYS A 140 -3.51 3.98 22.35
N GLU A 141 -4.35 4.05 21.31
CA GLU A 141 -5.57 4.83 21.30
C GLU A 141 -6.58 4.36 22.36
N ARG A 142 -6.63 3.06 22.66
CA ARG A 142 -7.48 2.50 23.72
C ARG A 142 -7.15 3.02 25.12
N VAL A 143 -5.92 3.47 25.34
CA VAL A 143 -5.49 4.09 26.59
C VAL A 143 -5.35 5.61 26.46
N ALA A 144 -6.02 6.20 25.47
CA ALA A 144 -6.03 7.63 25.16
C ALA A 144 -4.66 8.22 24.85
N VAL A 145 -3.73 7.42 24.30
CA VAL A 145 -2.42 7.87 23.82
C VAL A 145 -2.38 7.79 22.31
N ILE A 146 -2.20 8.94 21.63
CA ILE A 146 -2.00 9.00 20.18
C ILE A 146 -0.51 8.78 19.89
N ASN A 147 -0.16 7.61 19.38
CA ASN A 147 1.23 7.26 19.10
C ASN A 147 1.62 7.59 17.65
N ILE A 148 2.12 8.80 17.43
CA ILE A 148 2.69 9.21 16.14
C ILE A 148 4.14 8.71 15.97
N GLY A 149 4.80 8.28 17.06
CA GLY A 149 6.18 7.80 17.06
C GLY A 149 6.38 6.37 16.57
N ILE A 150 5.32 5.68 16.10
CA ILE A 150 5.38 4.26 15.67
C ILE A 150 6.43 4.04 14.57
N GLU A 151 6.55 4.97 13.63
CA GLU A 151 7.52 4.86 12.53
C GLU A 151 8.96 4.81 13.06
N GLY A 152 9.31 5.71 13.98
CA GLY A 152 10.62 5.69 14.64
C GLY A 152 10.85 4.43 15.45
N MET A 153 9.86 3.97 16.20
CA MET A 153 9.97 2.73 16.98
C MET A 153 10.23 1.51 16.10
N LEU A 154 9.53 1.41 14.96
CA LEU A 154 9.76 0.33 13.98
C LEU A 154 11.14 0.46 13.35
N LEU A 155 11.57 1.67 12.98
CA LEU A 155 12.89 1.91 12.40
C LEU A 155 14.00 1.55 13.38
N ALA A 156 13.88 1.96 14.65
CA ALA A 156 14.85 1.62 15.70
C ALA A 156 14.94 0.11 15.93
N GLY A 157 13.79 -0.56 16.01
CA GLY A 157 13.72 -2.02 16.16
C GLY A 157 14.32 -2.74 14.94
N ALA A 158 13.99 -2.31 13.73
CA ALA A 158 14.54 -2.90 12.50
C ALA A 158 16.06 -2.73 12.41
N PHE A 159 16.57 -1.53 12.71
CA PHE A 159 18.00 -1.25 12.73
C PHE A 159 18.74 -2.13 13.77
N ALA A 160 18.21 -2.18 14.99
CA ALA A 160 18.79 -3.02 16.05
C ALA A 160 18.74 -4.50 15.67
N GLY A 161 17.64 -4.96 15.11
CA GLY A 161 17.48 -6.35 14.65
C GLY A 161 18.48 -6.73 13.57
N ALA A 162 18.71 -5.87 12.59
CA ALA A 162 19.69 -6.10 11.55
C ALA A 162 21.11 -6.11 12.11
N LEU A 163 21.50 -5.08 12.86
CA LEU A 163 22.83 -4.93 13.43
C LEU A 163 23.20 -6.09 14.39
N PHE A 164 22.37 -6.33 15.39
CA PHE A 164 22.64 -7.36 16.39
C PHE A 164 22.37 -8.76 15.86
N GLY A 165 21.48 -8.91 14.88
CA GLY A 165 21.27 -10.16 14.17
C GLY A 165 22.50 -10.60 13.40
N SER A 166 23.22 -9.65 12.77
CA SER A 166 24.49 -9.92 12.07
C SER A 166 25.60 -10.33 13.04
N ILE A 167 25.64 -9.76 14.26
CA ILE A 167 26.71 -10.00 15.24
C ILE A 167 26.44 -11.27 16.06
N PHE A 168 25.21 -11.44 16.56
CA PHE A 168 24.88 -12.45 17.57
C PHE A 168 23.89 -13.51 17.06
N GLY A 169 23.46 -13.42 15.81
CA GLY A 169 22.47 -14.30 15.19
C GLY A 169 21.02 -13.89 15.41
N ASN A 170 20.12 -14.51 14.65
CA ASN A 170 18.71 -14.09 14.49
C ASN A 170 17.93 -13.98 15.79
N LEU A 171 18.07 -14.92 16.71
CA LEU A 171 17.28 -14.93 17.93
C LEU A 171 17.62 -13.74 18.84
N ILE A 172 18.91 -13.47 19.01
CA ILE A 172 19.39 -12.34 19.82
C ILE A 172 19.04 -11.03 19.11
N GLY A 173 19.20 -10.95 17.79
CA GLY A 173 18.77 -9.82 17.00
C GLY A 173 17.28 -9.50 17.17
N LEU A 174 16.41 -10.52 17.16
CA LEU A 174 14.98 -10.35 17.39
C LEU A 174 14.66 -9.82 18.79
N ILE A 175 15.30 -10.39 19.83
CA ILE A 175 15.11 -9.93 21.21
C ILE A 175 15.53 -8.47 21.35
N LEU A 176 16.70 -8.11 20.80
CA LEU A 176 17.20 -6.73 20.87
C LEU A 176 16.34 -5.76 20.03
N ALA A 177 15.79 -6.20 18.90
CA ALA A 177 14.81 -5.41 18.14
C ALA A 177 13.57 -5.07 18.98
N ILE A 178 13.02 -6.08 19.70
CA ILE A 178 11.87 -5.88 20.59
C ILE A 178 12.23 -4.93 21.74
N LEU A 179 13.39 -5.12 22.36
CA LEU A 179 13.82 -4.30 23.50
C LEU A 179 14.06 -2.83 23.08
N VAL A 180 14.69 -2.60 21.92
CA VAL A 180 14.97 -1.25 21.43
C VAL A 180 13.68 -0.56 20.97
N GLY A 181 12.86 -1.22 20.15
CA GLY A 181 11.57 -0.67 19.73
C GLY A 181 10.63 -0.42 20.91
N GLY A 182 10.54 -1.37 21.83
CA GLY A 182 9.76 -1.24 23.07
C GLY A 182 10.31 -0.18 24.02
N GLY A 183 11.63 0.01 24.06
CA GLY A 183 12.28 1.07 24.82
C GLY A 183 11.85 2.47 24.37
N PHE A 184 11.76 2.72 23.06
CA PHE A 184 11.20 3.96 22.55
C PHE A 184 9.71 4.11 22.84
N GLY A 185 8.95 3.00 22.84
CA GLY A 185 7.55 3.00 23.31
C GLY A 185 7.44 3.38 24.80
N PHE A 186 8.31 2.85 25.63
CA PHE A 186 8.40 3.22 27.03
C PHE A 186 8.76 4.70 27.22
N ILE A 187 9.72 5.21 26.46
CA ILE A 187 10.10 6.64 26.47
C ILE A 187 8.88 7.52 26.11
N LEU A 188 8.15 7.18 25.05
CA LEU A 188 6.92 7.89 24.68
C LEU A 188 5.91 7.88 25.83
N ALA A 189 5.67 6.70 26.41
CA ALA A 189 4.74 6.57 27.52
C ALA A 189 5.16 7.42 28.73
N ALA A 190 6.45 7.41 29.09
CA ALA A 190 6.97 8.24 30.18
C ALA A 190 6.80 9.75 29.89
N LEU A 191 7.10 10.21 28.67
CA LEU A 191 6.95 11.60 28.27
C LEU A 191 5.48 12.05 28.35
N VAL A 192 4.57 11.24 27.82
CA VAL A 192 3.14 11.59 27.73
C VAL A 192 2.42 11.42 29.05
N VAL A 193 2.60 10.30 29.75
CA VAL A 193 1.84 9.96 30.95
C VAL A 193 2.45 10.61 32.19
N THR A 194 3.76 10.51 32.37
CA THR A 194 4.44 10.99 33.57
C THR A 194 4.75 12.48 33.47
N PHE A 195 5.38 12.90 32.37
CA PHE A 195 5.80 14.30 32.19
C PHE A 195 4.73 15.18 31.53
N ARG A 196 3.61 14.59 31.07
CA ARG A 196 2.48 15.28 30.43
C ARG A 196 2.88 16.15 29.23
N VAL A 197 3.90 15.72 28.50
CA VAL A 197 4.32 16.34 27.23
C VAL A 197 3.22 16.07 26.18
N ASP A 198 3.01 17.02 25.28
CA ASP A 198 2.10 16.83 24.15
C ASP A 198 2.51 15.59 23.33
N GLN A 199 1.51 14.74 23.08
CA GLN A 199 1.72 13.42 22.44
C GLN A 199 2.25 13.53 21.01
N ILE A 200 1.77 14.56 20.28
CA ILE A 200 2.16 14.79 18.89
C ILE A 200 3.62 15.23 18.85
N ILE A 201 3.99 16.17 19.72
CA ILE A 201 5.36 16.69 19.81
C ILE A 201 6.32 15.56 20.22
N ALA A 202 5.98 14.78 21.25
CA ALA A 202 6.79 13.67 21.70
C ALA A 202 6.98 12.59 20.61
N GLY A 203 5.91 12.21 19.90
CA GLY A 203 5.97 11.22 18.82
C GLY A 203 6.82 11.68 17.64
N VAL A 204 6.63 12.92 17.18
CA VAL A 204 7.43 13.50 16.10
C VAL A 204 8.91 13.62 16.49
N ALA A 205 9.20 14.03 17.73
CA ALA A 205 10.57 14.11 18.23
C ALA A 205 11.26 12.74 18.22
N ILE A 206 10.57 11.67 18.63
CA ILE A 206 11.10 10.30 18.55
C ILE A 206 11.38 9.89 17.10
N ASN A 207 10.47 10.16 16.16
CA ASN A 207 10.68 9.83 14.76
C ASN A 207 11.93 10.53 14.19
N ILE A 208 12.07 11.84 14.42
CA ILE A 208 13.22 12.62 13.95
C ILE A 208 14.52 12.14 14.61
N PHE A 209 14.49 11.89 15.93
CA PHE A 209 15.67 11.42 16.66
C PHE A 209 16.13 10.05 16.13
N VAL A 210 15.21 9.10 15.98
CA VAL A 210 15.56 7.76 15.50
C VAL A 210 16.04 7.80 14.06
N LEU A 211 15.39 8.59 13.18
CA LEU A 211 15.84 8.76 11.81
C LEU A 211 17.27 9.34 11.76
N GLY A 212 17.55 10.31 12.60
CA GLY A 212 18.89 10.93 12.70
C GLY A 212 19.95 9.93 13.18
N ILE A 213 19.70 9.23 14.29
CA ILE A 213 20.67 8.28 14.85
C ILE A 213 20.90 7.06 13.95
N THR A 214 19.84 6.49 13.37
CA THR A 214 19.98 5.36 12.46
C THR A 214 20.71 5.74 11.17
N SER A 215 20.42 6.92 10.61
CA SER A 215 21.16 7.46 9.45
C SER A 215 22.62 7.71 9.76
N PHE A 216 22.93 8.27 10.92
CA PHE A 216 24.31 8.48 11.38
C PHE A 216 25.06 7.14 11.52
N LEU A 217 24.49 6.18 12.24
CA LEU A 217 25.10 4.86 12.44
C LEU A 217 25.25 4.09 11.12
N THR A 218 24.28 4.18 10.21
CA THR A 218 24.37 3.57 8.88
C THR A 218 25.56 4.13 8.12
N ASN A 219 25.75 5.45 8.13
CA ASN A 219 26.83 6.09 7.38
C ASN A 219 28.22 5.83 7.98
N HIS A 220 28.33 5.77 9.31
CA HIS A 220 29.62 5.63 9.99
C HIS A 220 29.98 4.17 10.32
N LEU A 221 28.99 3.32 10.59
CA LEU A 221 29.22 1.95 11.02
C LEU A 221 28.99 0.95 9.89
N LEU A 222 27.79 0.96 9.29
CA LEU A 222 27.40 -0.08 8.32
C LEU A 222 28.08 0.10 6.97
N LYS A 223 28.32 1.33 6.51
CA LYS A 223 29.05 1.56 5.25
C LYS A 223 30.51 1.12 5.32
N SER A 224 31.12 1.26 6.50
CA SER A 224 32.51 0.85 6.73
C SER A 224 32.62 -0.66 6.98
N ASN A 225 31.55 -1.30 7.43
CA ASN A 225 31.52 -2.73 7.80
C ASN A 225 30.21 -3.36 7.27
N PRO A 226 30.13 -3.69 5.96
CA PRO A 226 28.90 -4.22 5.35
C PRO A 226 28.39 -5.50 5.99
N GLU A 227 29.28 -6.31 6.57
CA GLU A 227 28.96 -7.54 7.31
C GLU A 227 28.03 -7.32 8.51
N LEU A 228 28.02 -6.11 9.07
CA LEU A 228 27.11 -5.76 10.17
C LEU A 228 25.65 -5.54 9.72
N ASN A 229 25.39 -5.61 8.44
CA ASN A 229 24.04 -5.53 7.86
C ASN A 229 23.64 -6.80 7.11
N ASP A 230 24.30 -7.91 7.39
CA ASP A 230 24.02 -9.23 6.78
C ASP A 230 23.44 -10.18 7.83
N ALA A 231 22.29 -9.82 8.36
CA ALA A 231 21.59 -10.65 9.34
C ALA A 231 21.13 -11.98 8.70
N PRO A 232 21.42 -13.14 9.33
CA PRO A 232 20.99 -14.42 8.80
C PRO A 232 19.47 -14.51 8.71
N ILE A 233 18.96 -15.16 7.67
CA ILE A 233 17.52 -15.32 7.44
C ILE A 233 16.96 -16.41 8.35
N PHE A 234 15.81 -16.16 8.98
CA PHE A 234 15.08 -17.21 9.67
C PHE A 234 14.66 -18.31 8.70
N LYS A 235 14.87 -19.57 9.09
CA LYS A 235 14.38 -20.71 8.29
C LYS A 235 12.85 -20.65 8.19
N SER A 236 12.32 -20.80 6.97
CA SER A 236 10.89 -20.93 6.77
C SER A 236 10.35 -22.14 7.50
N ILE A 237 9.29 -21.95 8.27
CA ILE A 237 8.50 -23.04 8.84
C ILE A 237 7.52 -23.47 7.75
N HIS A 238 7.73 -24.65 7.17
CA HIS A 238 6.77 -25.25 6.26
C HIS A 238 5.73 -25.98 7.14
N ILE A 239 4.49 -25.50 7.08
CA ILE A 239 3.33 -26.12 7.74
C ILE A 239 2.65 -27.02 6.72
#